data_299b83eb0a0f313a06d7295b3e2b7e4c
#
_entry.id   299b83eb0a0f313a06d7295b3e2b7e4c
#
_cell.length_a   1.000
_cell.length_b   1.000
_cell.length_c   1.000
_cell.angle_alpha   90.00
_cell.angle_beta   90.00
_cell.angle_gamma   90.00
#
_symmetry.space_group_name_H-M   'P 1'
#
loop_
_entity.id
_entity.type
_entity.pdbx_description
1 polymer ?
#
loop_
_entity_poly.entity_id
_entity_poly.type
_entity_poly.pdbx_seq_one_letter_code
_entity_poly.pdbx_strand_id
1 'polypeptide(L)'
;MILSIYKVTGYFTGYTNSRKEQEENMKKTKLILLAGLAMAVSMTGCQKKEVKPGDVAGYDEGEQYLSIWVHSIEDTPEGQVYRESVDSFNEKYNGKYFADIEFIPRNDSGGGYSDKVNSSVLSGGLPDVLTLDGPNVAAYAENGIIQPLAELTEDERSEYLESILDQGTYNDKLYALGVMESSVGLYYNKDILEEAGIEVPDADHPWTTSEFMDILEQLKPLMDEKNGYPIDMTFPVGESSIYYYAPFIWANGGNLVSDDGMTVDGYFNSEKNVEVMNYFHQIVENKYMSEAPIENLFESGRAAFKFDGAWEVNTIYENYPDVNLGVAPYVVGDDWDGERYTPTGSWAFAASSETDNIEGATELVKWMSGVESGVRIWNEAKSLPSTYKAFDQIDIFQTDENYKALYEQLSKYGHPRPKTPVYPQVSTSFQQALESVGLGGKDAQTELDKSVERINAKLERYTRE
;
A
#
# COMPACT_ATOMS: atom_id res chain seq x y z
N MET A 1 8.42 58.75 11.50
CA MET A 1 9.52 59.68 11.82
C MET A 1 10.79 59.04 11.32
N ILE A 2 11.24 59.62 10.30
CA ILE A 2 12.49 59.88 9.61
C ILE A 2 12.97 58.77 8.62
N LEU A 3 12.82 59.18 7.35
CA LEU A 3 13.57 58.76 6.15
C LEU A 3 15.08 58.95 6.32
N SER A 4 15.89 58.17 5.62
CA SER A 4 17.06 58.69 4.95
C SER A 4 17.40 57.93 3.68
N ILE A 5 17.37 58.69 2.61
CA ILE A 5 17.79 58.43 1.21
C ILE A 5 19.29 58.69 1.12
N TYR A 6 20.05 57.83 0.42
CA TYR A 6 21.30 58.25 -0.21
C TYR A 6 21.40 57.76 -1.64
N LYS A 7 21.38 58.75 -2.53
CA LYS A 7 21.82 58.72 -3.92
C LYS A 7 23.34 58.84 -3.94
N VAL A 8 24.04 58.09 -4.78
CA VAL A 8 25.30 58.53 -5.40
C VAL A 8 25.36 58.05 -6.84
N THR A 9 25.60 59.05 -7.70
CA THR A 9 25.76 59.00 -9.15
C THR A 9 27.21 58.74 -9.56
N GLY A 10 27.36 57.94 -10.64
CA GLY A 10 28.36 58.25 -11.69
C GLY A 10 29.70 57.59 -11.64
N TYR A 11 29.98 56.75 -12.68
CA TYR A 11 31.01 57.05 -13.70
C TYR A 11 30.99 55.94 -14.79
N PHE A 12 30.68 56.36 -15.96
CA PHE A 12 30.91 55.62 -17.21
C PHE A 12 32.34 55.93 -17.68
N THR A 13 33.19 54.91 -17.84
CA THR A 13 34.24 54.80 -18.87
C THR A 13 34.94 53.46 -18.73
N GLY A 14 35.01 52.65 -19.79
CA GLY A 14 35.89 51.48 -19.88
C GLY A 14 35.32 50.22 -20.46
N TYR A 15 34.60 50.29 -21.57
CA TYR A 15 34.10 49.08 -22.25
C TYR A 15 34.56 49.07 -23.72
N THR A 16 35.76 48.50 -23.99
CA THR A 16 36.09 48.03 -25.37
C THR A 16 37.20 46.94 -25.47
N ASN A 17 37.73 46.38 -24.40
CA ASN A 17 38.76 45.36 -24.54
C ASN A 17 38.47 43.98 -23.91
N SER A 18 37.28 43.74 -23.41
CA SER A 18 36.98 42.47 -22.68
C SER A 18 36.30 41.38 -23.51
N ARG A 19 35.76 41.70 -24.68
CA ARG A 19 35.00 40.74 -25.49
C ARG A 19 35.84 39.65 -26.18
N LYS A 20 37.04 40.05 -26.66
CA LYS A 20 37.94 39.05 -27.29
C LYS A 20 38.60 38.10 -26.30
N GLU A 21 38.99 38.59 -25.12
CA GLU A 21 39.53 37.72 -24.06
C GLU A 21 38.50 36.80 -23.44
N GLN A 22 37.24 37.26 -23.33
CA GLN A 22 36.14 36.40 -22.87
C GLN A 22 35.76 35.30 -23.89
N GLU A 23 35.78 35.58 -25.20
CA GLU A 23 35.55 34.59 -26.25
C GLU A 23 36.68 33.58 -26.36
N GLU A 24 37.95 33.97 -26.17
CA GLU A 24 39.08 33.03 -26.13
C GLU A 24 39.08 32.15 -24.87
N ASN A 25 38.73 32.71 -23.72
CA ASN A 25 38.61 31.94 -22.49
C ASN A 25 37.40 31.00 -22.53
N MET A 26 36.25 31.41 -23.11
CA MET A 26 35.10 30.51 -23.34
C MET A 26 35.42 29.37 -24.32
N LYS A 27 36.24 29.62 -25.35
CA LYS A 27 36.68 28.54 -26.28
C LYS A 27 37.64 27.58 -25.59
N LYS A 28 38.54 28.05 -24.75
CA LYS A 28 39.46 27.20 -23.97
C LYS A 28 38.71 26.39 -22.90
N THR A 29 37.70 26.98 -22.23
CA THR A 29 36.87 26.30 -21.24
C THR A 29 35.94 25.26 -21.89
N LYS A 30 35.39 25.54 -23.07
CA LYS A 30 34.63 24.56 -23.87
C LYS A 30 35.49 23.41 -24.39
N LEU A 31 36.74 23.67 -24.75
CA LEU A 31 37.66 22.62 -25.19
C LEU A 31 38.12 21.72 -24.03
N ILE A 32 38.27 22.28 -22.84
CA ILE A 32 38.62 21.52 -21.61
C ILE A 32 37.40 20.73 -21.11
N LEU A 33 36.16 21.28 -21.23
CA LEU A 33 34.94 20.56 -20.93
C LEU A 33 34.63 19.44 -21.91
N LEU A 34 34.96 19.61 -23.22
CA LEU A 34 34.80 18.54 -24.21
C LEU A 34 35.90 17.45 -24.09
N ALA A 35 37.10 17.79 -23.67
CA ALA A 35 38.16 16.81 -23.39
C ALA A 35 37.94 16.08 -22.05
N GLY A 36 37.33 16.73 -21.07
CA GLY A 36 36.90 16.10 -19.80
C GLY A 36 35.69 15.17 -19.95
N LEU A 37 34.77 15.46 -20.90
CA LEU A 37 33.61 14.59 -21.19
C LEU A 37 33.97 13.37 -22.05
N ALA A 38 35.09 13.38 -22.78
CA ALA A 38 35.54 12.26 -23.61
C ALA A 38 36.37 11.21 -22.84
N MET A 39 36.75 11.46 -21.57
CA MET A 39 37.44 10.49 -20.71
C MET A 39 36.61 9.94 -19.56
N ALA A 40 35.31 10.23 -19.50
CA ALA A 40 34.42 9.73 -18.44
C ALA A 40 33.27 8.86 -19.00
N VAL A 41 33.35 8.37 -20.24
CA VAL A 41 32.57 7.25 -20.72
C VAL A 41 33.44 6.02 -20.77
N SER A 42 34.14 5.72 -19.69
CA SER A 42 34.34 4.32 -19.34
C SER A 42 32.97 3.82 -18.90
N MET A 43 32.39 2.94 -19.70
CA MET A 43 31.25 2.10 -19.34
C MET A 43 31.63 1.27 -18.10
N THR A 44 31.59 1.83 -16.92
CA THR A 44 31.26 1.10 -15.72
C THR A 44 29.74 1.04 -15.75
N GLY A 45 29.19 0.04 -16.46
CA GLY A 45 27.92 -0.51 -16.10
C GLY A 45 27.97 -0.73 -14.59
N CYS A 46 26.97 -0.32 -13.85
CA CYS A 46 26.83 -0.69 -12.45
C CYS A 46 26.69 -2.22 -12.43
N GLN A 47 27.84 -2.91 -12.40
CA GLN A 47 27.84 -4.34 -12.10
C GLN A 47 27.49 -4.43 -10.63
N LYS A 48 26.47 -5.24 -10.31
CA LYS A 48 26.15 -5.66 -8.95
C LYS A 48 27.48 -6.02 -8.29
N LYS A 49 27.79 -5.38 -7.15
CA LYS A 49 29.09 -5.63 -6.47
C LYS A 49 29.11 -7.10 -6.06
N GLU A 50 30.07 -7.86 -6.57
CA GLU A 50 30.27 -9.25 -6.16
C GLU A 50 30.63 -9.27 -4.67
N VAL A 51 29.75 -9.86 -3.85
CA VAL A 51 29.95 -10.06 -2.42
C VAL A 51 30.73 -11.36 -2.24
N LYS A 52 31.81 -11.31 -1.45
CA LYS A 52 32.67 -12.48 -1.22
C LYS A 52 32.55 -13.00 0.20
N PRO A 53 32.79 -14.29 0.43
CA PRO A 53 32.90 -14.84 1.76
C PRO A 53 33.84 -13.99 2.62
N GLY A 54 33.37 -13.63 3.84
CA GLY A 54 34.07 -12.71 4.75
C GLY A 54 33.78 -11.22 4.58
N ASP A 55 33.12 -10.78 3.49
CA ASP A 55 32.63 -9.40 3.35
C ASP A 55 31.41 -9.15 4.25
N VAL A 56 30.60 -10.21 4.50
CA VAL A 56 29.41 -10.19 5.35
C VAL A 56 29.57 -11.26 6.45
N ALA A 57 29.20 -10.92 7.67
CA ALA A 57 29.30 -11.85 8.80
C ALA A 57 28.36 -13.05 8.61
N GLY A 58 28.92 -14.25 8.73
CA GLY A 58 28.18 -15.51 8.57
C GLY A 58 28.08 -16.02 7.13
N TYR A 59 28.55 -15.27 6.15
CA TYR A 59 28.61 -15.72 4.76
C TYR A 59 29.89 -16.51 4.50
N ASP A 60 29.75 -17.78 4.13
CA ASP A 60 30.87 -18.72 3.97
C ASP A 60 31.14 -19.12 2.52
N GLU A 61 32.32 -19.69 2.29
CA GLU A 61 32.72 -20.17 0.96
C GLU A 61 31.87 -21.36 0.52
N GLY A 62 31.28 -21.27 -0.68
CA GLY A 62 30.45 -22.29 -1.29
C GLY A 62 28.94 -22.03 -1.18
N GLU A 63 28.54 -21.03 -0.43
CA GLU A 63 27.14 -20.59 -0.37
C GLU A 63 26.84 -19.63 -1.55
N GLN A 64 25.57 -19.62 -1.95
CA GLN A 64 25.05 -18.65 -2.92
C GLN A 64 24.46 -17.47 -2.15
N TYR A 65 25.05 -16.28 -2.32
CA TYR A 65 24.62 -15.06 -1.66
C TYR A 65 23.30 -14.55 -2.27
N LEU A 66 22.37 -14.15 -1.40
CA LEU A 66 21.08 -13.56 -1.74
C LEU A 66 20.89 -12.27 -0.95
N SER A 67 20.77 -11.14 -1.63
CA SER A 67 20.40 -9.87 -0.99
C SER A 67 18.89 -9.71 -0.92
N ILE A 68 18.38 -9.21 0.21
CA ILE A 68 16.95 -8.93 0.37
C ILE A 68 16.73 -7.53 0.95
N TRP A 69 15.84 -6.76 0.35
CA TRP A 69 15.39 -5.47 0.87
C TRP A 69 13.98 -5.57 1.44
N VAL A 70 13.80 -4.98 2.64
CA VAL A 70 12.50 -4.91 3.31
C VAL A 70 12.13 -3.47 3.65
N HIS A 71 10.85 -3.17 3.57
CA HIS A 71 10.27 -1.83 3.73
C HIS A 71 10.10 -1.39 5.21
N SER A 72 10.60 -2.15 6.15
CA SER A 72 10.40 -1.96 7.60
C SER A 72 11.63 -1.35 8.28
N ILE A 73 11.48 -1.00 9.55
CA ILE A 73 12.56 -0.64 10.46
C ILE A 73 12.88 -1.89 11.31
N GLU A 74 14.15 -2.24 11.46
CA GLU A 74 14.58 -3.46 12.14
C GLU A 74 14.05 -3.59 13.59
N ASP A 75 14.00 -2.48 14.34
CA ASP A 75 13.56 -2.46 15.74
C ASP A 75 12.02 -2.48 15.92
N THR A 76 11.25 -2.59 14.83
CA THR A 76 9.79 -2.75 14.92
C THR A 76 9.41 -4.22 15.04
N PRO A 77 8.21 -4.56 15.58
CA PRO A 77 7.74 -5.94 15.63
C PRO A 77 7.81 -6.64 14.26
N GLU A 78 7.35 -5.98 13.19
CA GLU A 78 7.45 -6.49 11.83
C GLU A 78 8.90 -6.69 11.37
N GLY A 79 9.79 -5.73 11.67
CA GLY A 79 11.20 -5.81 11.33
C GLY A 79 11.92 -6.97 12.03
N GLN A 80 11.59 -7.23 13.29
CA GLN A 80 12.11 -8.38 14.03
C GLN A 80 11.69 -9.71 13.38
N VAL A 81 10.44 -9.83 12.95
CA VAL A 81 9.97 -11.03 12.22
C VAL A 81 10.81 -11.25 10.95
N TYR A 82 11.09 -10.19 10.18
CA TYR A 82 11.91 -10.32 8.97
C TYR A 82 13.36 -10.73 9.31
N ARG A 83 13.95 -10.15 10.36
CA ARG A 83 15.29 -10.54 10.83
C ARG A 83 15.33 -12.01 11.23
N GLU A 84 14.44 -12.44 12.12
CA GLU A 84 14.37 -13.83 12.59
C GLU A 84 14.09 -14.83 11.47
N SER A 85 13.26 -14.43 10.49
CA SER A 85 12.97 -15.29 9.34
C SER A 85 14.19 -15.45 8.43
N VAL A 86 14.99 -14.41 8.21
CA VAL A 86 16.27 -14.51 7.48
C VAL A 86 17.29 -15.32 8.26
N ASP A 87 17.41 -15.11 9.55
CA ASP A 87 18.34 -15.88 10.39
C ASP A 87 18.01 -17.39 10.37
N SER A 88 16.72 -17.74 10.49
CA SER A 88 16.27 -19.13 10.39
C SER A 88 16.40 -19.71 8.98
N PHE A 89 16.29 -18.90 7.93
CA PHE A 89 16.61 -19.31 6.57
C PHE A 89 18.10 -19.70 6.45
N ASN A 90 18.99 -18.84 6.95
CA ASN A 90 20.43 -19.07 6.89
C ASN A 90 20.83 -20.31 7.69
N GLU A 91 20.19 -20.58 8.83
CA GLU A 91 20.40 -21.82 9.57
C GLU A 91 19.95 -23.06 8.76
N LYS A 92 18.77 -23.01 8.16
CA LYS A 92 18.20 -24.15 7.42
C LYS A 92 18.97 -24.47 6.15
N TYR A 93 19.38 -23.43 5.43
CA TYR A 93 20.05 -23.57 4.12
C TYR A 93 21.57 -23.41 4.20
N ASN A 94 22.14 -23.47 5.42
CA ASN A 94 23.58 -23.39 5.65
C ASN A 94 24.37 -24.28 4.69
N GLY A 95 25.41 -23.73 4.07
CA GLY A 95 26.22 -24.41 3.04
C GLY A 95 25.60 -24.41 1.64
N LYS A 96 24.39 -23.88 1.45
CA LYS A 96 23.73 -23.76 0.13
C LYS A 96 23.40 -22.32 -0.22
N TYR A 97 22.66 -21.62 0.65
CA TYR A 97 22.26 -20.25 0.46
C TYR A 97 22.57 -19.43 1.71
N PHE A 98 22.90 -18.16 1.51
CA PHE A 98 23.03 -17.16 2.58
C PHE A 98 22.27 -15.90 2.16
N ALA A 99 21.29 -15.49 2.97
CA ALA A 99 20.51 -14.28 2.76
C ALA A 99 21.03 -13.14 3.68
N ASP A 100 21.20 -11.95 3.08
CA ASP A 100 21.62 -10.71 3.76
C ASP A 100 20.52 -9.65 3.62
N ILE A 101 19.99 -9.18 4.76
CA ILE A 101 18.81 -8.30 4.79
C ILE A 101 19.21 -6.84 5.03
N GLU A 102 18.68 -5.95 4.18
CA GLU A 102 18.77 -4.50 4.34
C GLU A 102 17.37 -3.94 4.67
N PHE A 103 17.27 -3.19 5.77
CA PHE A 103 16.06 -2.50 6.19
C PHE A 103 16.03 -1.08 5.63
N ILE A 104 15.00 -0.76 4.87
CA ILE A 104 14.82 0.53 4.22
C ILE A 104 13.44 1.06 4.61
N PRO A 105 13.35 1.96 5.59
CA PRO A 105 12.06 2.42 6.08
C PRO A 105 11.21 3.07 4.98
N ARG A 106 9.93 2.74 4.96
CA ARG A 106 8.91 3.56 4.28
C ARG A 106 8.62 4.81 5.12
N ASN A 107 8.26 5.89 4.49
CA ASN A 107 7.67 7.04 5.20
C ASN A 107 6.14 6.97 5.14
N ASP A 108 5.44 7.77 5.96
CA ASP A 108 3.98 7.77 6.06
C ASP A 108 3.27 8.13 4.73
N SER A 109 3.97 8.76 3.79
CA SER A 109 3.48 9.08 2.45
C SER A 109 3.78 7.99 1.41
N GLY A 110 4.38 6.85 1.81
CA GLY A 110 4.74 5.75 0.92
C GLY A 110 6.08 5.91 0.18
N GLY A 111 6.79 7.04 0.34
CA GLY A 111 8.14 7.25 -0.19
C GLY A 111 9.22 6.47 0.58
N GLY A 112 10.47 6.89 0.47
CA GLY A 112 11.59 6.22 1.12
C GLY A 112 11.93 4.89 0.45
N TYR A 113 11.30 3.80 0.87
CA TYR A 113 11.49 2.48 0.28
C TYR A 113 11.18 2.46 -1.23
N SER A 114 10.01 2.93 -1.63
CA SER A 114 9.61 2.97 -3.05
C SER A 114 10.53 3.86 -3.88
N ASP A 115 11.02 4.98 -3.33
CA ASP A 115 11.97 5.86 -4.00
C ASP A 115 13.33 5.16 -4.20
N LYS A 116 13.78 4.39 -3.21
CA LYS A 116 15.01 3.58 -3.32
C LYS A 116 14.87 2.53 -4.42
N VAL A 117 13.77 1.78 -4.45
CA VAL A 117 13.50 0.78 -5.51
C VAL A 117 13.49 1.46 -6.87
N ASN A 118 12.70 2.52 -7.06
CA ASN A 118 12.58 3.23 -8.33
C ASN A 118 13.93 3.81 -8.82
N SER A 119 14.74 4.35 -7.92
CA SER A 119 16.07 4.86 -8.28
C SER A 119 17.04 3.75 -8.68
N SER A 120 16.93 2.59 -8.03
CA SER A 120 17.76 1.41 -8.32
C SER A 120 17.39 0.75 -9.66
N VAL A 121 16.11 0.73 -10.03
CA VAL A 121 15.66 0.33 -11.38
C VAL A 121 16.37 1.13 -12.47
N LEU A 122 16.55 2.45 -12.27
CA LEU A 122 17.15 3.33 -13.26
C LEU A 122 18.69 3.22 -13.32
N SER A 123 19.33 2.86 -12.22
CA SER A 123 20.80 2.84 -12.07
C SER A 123 21.42 1.44 -12.09
N GLY A 124 20.60 0.39 -11.98
CA GLY A 124 21.02 -0.96 -11.59
C GLY A 124 21.22 -1.06 -10.08
N GLY A 125 21.23 -2.26 -9.55
CA GLY A 125 21.52 -2.54 -8.14
C GLY A 125 20.28 -2.82 -7.30
N LEU A 126 19.25 -3.42 -7.91
CA LEU A 126 18.18 -4.07 -7.16
C LEU A 126 18.74 -5.28 -6.38
N PRO A 127 18.17 -5.64 -5.22
CA PRO A 127 18.52 -6.86 -4.49
C PRO A 127 18.07 -8.10 -5.26
N ASP A 128 18.34 -9.30 -4.75
CA ASP A 128 17.80 -10.54 -5.33
C ASP A 128 16.32 -10.70 -4.99
N VAL A 129 15.93 -10.33 -3.77
CA VAL A 129 14.54 -10.33 -3.31
C VAL A 129 14.19 -8.96 -2.76
N LEU A 130 12.98 -8.51 -3.00
CA LEU A 130 12.48 -7.24 -2.48
C LEU A 130 11.03 -7.38 -2.01
N THR A 131 10.63 -6.55 -1.04
CA THR A 131 9.22 -6.40 -0.69
C THR A 131 8.52 -5.41 -1.63
N LEU A 132 7.23 -5.59 -1.82
CA LEU A 132 6.37 -4.62 -2.50
C LEU A 132 4.95 -4.72 -1.93
N ASP A 133 4.20 -3.63 -1.97
CA ASP A 133 2.76 -3.70 -1.70
C ASP A 133 2.09 -4.45 -2.86
N GLY A 134 1.31 -5.47 -2.53
CA GLY A 134 0.76 -6.45 -3.47
C GLY A 134 0.09 -5.89 -4.72
N PRO A 135 -0.73 -4.83 -4.68
CA PRO A 135 -1.34 -4.26 -5.88
C PRO A 135 -0.33 -3.70 -6.90
N ASN A 136 0.93 -3.51 -6.51
CA ASN A 136 2.00 -3.12 -7.42
C ASN A 136 2.61 -4.29 -8.21
N VAL A 137 2.23 -5.54 -7.94
CA VAL A 137 2.77 -6.71 -8.65
C VAL A 137 2.63 -6.58 -10.16
N ALA A 138 1.43 -6.25 -10.67
CA ALA A 138 1.19 -6.07 -12.10
C ALA A 138 2.06 -4.96 -12.69
N ALA A 139 2.16 -3.81 -12.01
CA ALA A 139 2.98 -2.69 -12.47
C ALA A 139 4.47 -3.02 -12.46
N TYR A 140 4.97 -3.72 -11.45
CA TYR A 140 6.39 -4.09 -11.34
C TYR A 140 6.77 -5.18 -12.34
N ALA A 141 5.87 -6.16 -12.54
CA ALA A 141 6.08 -7.23 -13.54
C ALA A 141 6.13 -6.67 -14.96
N GLU A 142 5.16 -5.82 -15.33
CA GLU A 142 5.07 -5.21 -16.67
C GLU A 142 6.25 -4.28 -16.97
N ASN A 143 6.74 -3.56 -15.96
CA ASN A 143 7.90 -2.69 -16.12
C ASN A 143 9.24 -3.42 -15.94
N GLY A 144 9.24 -4.75 -15.81
CA GLY A 144 10.47 -5.56 -15.71
C GLY A 144 11.30 -5.29 -14.46
N ILE A 145 10.67 -4.90 -13.35
CA ILE A 145 11.32 -4.68 -12.04
C ILE A 145 11.45 -6.01 -11.31
N ILE A 146 10.43 -6.86 -11.41
CA ILE A 146 10.39 -8.21 -10.86
C ILE A 146 10.25 -9.24 -11.98
N GLN A 147 10.67 -10.46 -11.71
CA GLN A 147 10.53 -11.58 -12.65
C GLN A 147 9.71 -12.71 -12.02
N PRO A 148 9.12 -13.63 -12.85
CA PRO A 148 8.38 -14.75 -12.31
C PRO A 148 9.23 -15.58 -11.36
N LEU A 149 8.62 -16.01 -10.27
CA LEU A 149 9.19 -17.01 -9.37
C LEU A 149 9.39 -18.34 -10.12
N ALA A 150 10.30 -19.19 -9.64
CA ALA A 150 10.34 -20.57 -10.09
C ALA A 150 9.00 -21.26 -9.79
N GLU A 151 8.66 -22.25 -10.61
CA GLU A 151 7.37 -22.93 -10.50
C GLU A 151 7.21 -23.61 -9.14
N LEU A 152 6.12 -23.24 -8.43
CA LEU A 152 5.71 -23.89 -7.20
C LEU A 152 4.92 -25.15 -7.51
N THR A 153 5.15 -26.21 -6.76
CA THR A 153 4.32 -27.41 -6.81
C THR A 153 2.88 -27.13 -6.38
N GLU A 154 1.94 -27.98 -6.75
CA GLU A 154 0.54 -27.88 -6.33
C GLU A 154 0.40 -27.90 -4.81
N ASP A 155 1.17 -28.73 -4.12
CA ASP A 155 1.18 -28.82 -2.67
C ASP A 155 1.66 -27.51 -2.03
N GLU A 156 2.72 -26.89 -2.55
CA GLU A 156 3.21 -25.58 -2.07
C GLU A 156 2.19 -24.47 -2.30
N ARG A 157 1.56 -24.45 -3.49
CA ARG A 157 0.51 -23.46 -3.79
C ARG A 157 -0.68 -23.57 -2.85
N SER A 158 -1.12 -24.80 -2.55
CA SER A 158 -2.28 -25.06 -1.68
C SER A 158 -2.09 -24.63 -0.21
N GLU A 159 -0.88 -24.29 0.21
CA GLU A 159 -0.63 -23.77 1.54
C GLU A 159 -1.06 -22.31 1.71
N TYR A 160 -1.04 -21.53 0.61
CA TYR A 160 -1.35 -20.10 0.63
C TYR A 160 -2.85 -19.83 0.47
N LEU A 161 -3.31 -18.70 1.04
CA LEU A 161 -4.65 -18.18 0.77
C LEU A 161 -4.81 -17.87 -0.72
N GLU A 162 -6.01 -18.06 -1.25
CA GLU A 162 -6.30 -17.74 -2.65
C GLU A 162 -6.01 -16.27 -2.97
N SER A 163 -6.32 -15.35 -2.06
CA SER A 163 -6.03 -13.91 -2.19
C SER A 163 -4.53 -13.63 -2.37
N ILE A 164 -3.66 -14.35 -1.66
CA ILE A 164 -2.20 -14.22 -1.78
C ILE A 164 -1.71 -14.66 -3.17
N LEU A 165 -2.19 -15.82 -3.64
CA LEU A 165 -1.83 -16.34 -4.96
C LEU A 165 -2.39 -15.46 -6.08
N ASP A 166 -3.64 -15.02 -5.93
CA ASP A 166 -4.28 -14.15 -6.90
C ASP A 166 -3.55 -12.82 -7.03
N GLN A 167 -3.26 -12.15 -5.90
CA GLN A 167 -2.53 -10.88 -5.89
C GLN A 167 -1.11 -11.01 -6.44
N GLY A 168 -0.42 -12.13 -6.15
CA GLY A 168 0.94 -12.39 -6.62
C GLY A 168 1.02 -12.78 -8.10
N THR A 169 -0.11 -13.05 -8.76
CA THR A 169 -0.18 -13.54 -10.14
C THR A 169 -0.52 -12.42 -11.12
N TYR A 170 0.29 -12.32 -12.18
CA TYR A 170 0.06 -11.44 -13.33
C TYR A 170 0.36 -12.18 -14.63
N ASN A 171 -0.54 -12.09 -15.63
CA ASN A 171 -0.42 -12.81 -16.92
C ASN A 171 -0.08 -14.30 -16.74
N ASP A 172 -0.86 -15.00 -15.89
CA ASP A 172 -0.76 -16.43 -15.57
C ASP A 172 0.59 -16.87 -14.93
N LYS A 173 1.41 -15.93 -14.47
CA LYS A 173 2.68 -16.22 -13.79
C LYS A 173 2.67 -15.66 -12.39
N LEU A 174 3.22 -16.43 -11.45
CA LEU A 174 3.40 -16.02 -10.07
C LEU A 174 4.71 -15.21 -9.95
N TYR A 175 4.61 -13.99 -9.45
CA TYR A 175 5.74 -13.05 -9.27
C TYR A 175 6.07 -12.80 -7.80
N ALA A 176 5.07 -12.93 -6.93
CA ALA A 176 5.22 -12.58 -5.52
C ALA A 176 4.39 -13.48 -4.61
N LEU A 177 4.78 -13.58 -3.33
CA LEU A 177 4.00 -14.21 -2.28
C LEU A 177 3.90 -13.26 -1.09
N GLY A 178 2.70 -13.03 -0.60
CA GLY A 178 2.44 -12.20 0.57
C GLY A 178 3.01 -12.81 1.85
N VAL A 179 3.63 -12.00 2.69
CA VAL A 179 4.07 -12.42 4.03
C VAL A 179 2.91 -12.37 5.02
N MET A 180 1.97 -11.51 4.76
CA MET A 180 0.77 -11.28 5.56
C MET A 180 -0.41 -11.02 4.62
N GLU A 181 -1.60 -11.13 5.18
CA GLU A 181 -2.84 -10.73 4.52
C GLU A 181 -3.53 -9.64 5.34
N SER A 182 -4.58 -9.08 4.82
CA SER A 182 -5.34 -8.05 5.49
C SER A 182 -6.86 -8.24 5.33
N SER A 183 -7.58 -7.82 6.33
CA SER A 183 -9.04 -7.72 6.33
C SER A 183 -9.40 -6.45 7.09
N VAL A 184 -10.29 -5.67 6.53
CA VAL A 184 -10.84 -4.45 7.15
C VAL A 184 -12.31 -4.66 7.42
N GLY A 185 -12.78 -4.20 8.58
CA GLY A 185 -14.18 -4.24 8.97
C GLY A 185 -14.70 -2.89 9.42
N LEU A 186 -16.00 -2.81 9.60
CA LEU A 186 -16.63 -1.70 10.29
C LEU A 186 -16.57 -1.95 11.80
N TYR A 187 -15.64 -1.29 12.48
CA TYR A 187 -15.55 -1.30 13.93
C TYR A 187 -16.67 -0.47 14.53
N TYR A 188 -17.27 -0.97 15.60
CA TYR A 188 -18.31 -0.24 16.33
C TYR A 188 -18.11 -0.37 17.85
N ASN A 189 -18.54 0.67 18.56
CA ASN A 189 -18.58 0.65 20.02
C ASN A 189 -19.95 0.12 20.46
N LYS A 190 -19.95 -1.10 21.05
CA LYS A 190 -21.19 -1.80 21.47
C LYS A 190 -22.00 -0.98 22.45
N ASP A 191 -21.36 -0.29 23.39
CA ASP A 191 -22.06 0.48 24.43
C ASP A 191 -22.76 1.70 23.83
N ILE A 192 -22.15 2.36 22.83
CA ILE A 192 -22.78 3.51 22.15
C ILE A 192 -23.99 3.04 21.32
N LEU A 193 -23.90 1.90 20.61
CA LEU A 193 -25.01 1.38 19.83
C LEU A 193 -26.16 0.92 20.73
N GLU A 194 -25.85 0.27 21.87
CA GLU A 194 -26.85 -0.11 22.88
C GLU A 194 -27.54 1.14 23.48
N GLU A 195 -26.79 2.19 23.85
CA GLU A 195 -27.31 3.46 24.32
C GLU A 195 -28.26 4.11 23.30
N ALA A 196 -27.93 4.01 22.01
CA ALA A 196 -28.75 4.55 20.92
C ALA A 196 -29.89 3.61 20.49
N GLY A 197 -29.94 2.37 20.97
CA GLY A 197 -30.94 1.37 20.59
C GLY A 197 -30.80 0.87 19.14
N ILE A 198 -29.55 0.82 18.62
CA ILE A 198 -29.24 0.39 17.28
C ILE A 198 -28.86 -1.10 17.31
N GLU A 199 -29.57 -1.89 16.49
CA GLU A 199 -29.24 -3.31 16.29
C GLU A 199 -28.06 -3.45 15.32
N VAL A 200 -27.07 -4.25 15.71
CA VAL A 200 -25.85 -4.47 14.91
C VAL A 200 -26.18 -5.41 13.75
N PRO A 201 -25.65 -5.17 12.53
CA PRO A 201 -25.85 -6.03 11.38
C PRO A 201 -25.04 -7.32 11.55
N ASP A 202 -25.58 -8.40 11.03
CA ASP A 202 -24.84 -9.65 10.91
C ASP A 202 -24.25 -9.84 9.49
N ALA A 203 -23.58 -10.95 9.33
CA ALA A 203 -22.93 -11.27 8.05
C ALA A 203 -23.93 -11.49 6.91
N ASP A 204 -25.17 -11.87 7.19
CA ASP A 204 -26.19 -12.15 6.17
C ASP A 204 -27.06 -10.91 5.88
N HIS A 205 -27.01 -9.90 6.77
CA HIS A 205 -27.81 -8.68 6.69
C HIS A 205 -26.94 -7.46 7.00
N PRO A 206 -25.92 -7.14 6.15
CA PRO A 206 -25.11 -5.92 6.31
C PRO A 206 -25.99 -4.68 6.14
N TRP A 207 -25.61 -3.57 6.78
CA TRP A 207 -26.30 -2.31 6.54
C TRP A 207 -26.10 -1.84 5.09
N THR A 208 -27.18 -1.36 4.47
CA THR A 208 -27.08 -0.64 3.20
C THR A 208 -26.58 0.79 3.40
N THR A 209 -26.17 1.47 2.32
CA THR A 209 -25.74 2.87 2.37
C THR A 209 -26.81 3.79 2.91
N SER A 210 -28.10 3.59 2.54
CA SER A 210 -29.22 4.37 3.07
C SER A 210 -29.47 4.11 4.54
N GLU A 211 -29.49 2.83 4.97
CA GLU A 211 -29.66 2.47 6.38
C GLU A 211 -28.52 3.04 7.24
N PHE A 212 -27.29 2.98 6.75
CA PHE A 212 -26.15 3.51 7.50
C PHE A 212 -26.21 5.04 7.63
N MET A 213 -26.68 5.76 6.60
CA MET A 213 -26.92 7.20 6.70
C MET A 213 -27.98 7.54 7.76
N ASP A 214 -29.07 6.78 7.83
CA ASP A 214 -30.11 6.95 8.86
C ASP A 214 -29.53 6.70 10.28
N ILE A 215 -28.66 5.70 10.42
CA ILE A 215 -27.97 5.39 11.68
C ILE A 215 -27.01 6.54 12.08
N LEU A 216 -26.25 7.08 11.13
CA LEU A 216 -25.37 8.22 11.40
C LEU A 216 -26.16 9.45 11.82
N GLU A 217 -27.32 9.72 11.20
CA GLU A 217 -28.22 10.80 11.61
C GLU A 217 -28.77 10.57 13.03
N GLN A 218 -29.19 9.34 13.35
CA GLN A 218 -29.68 8.97 14.69
C GLN A 218 -28.61 9.16 15.76
N LEU A 219 -27.34 8.83 15.46
CA LEU A 219 -26.21 8.93 16.38
C LEU A 219 -25.72 10.36 16.57
N LYS A 220 -25.93 11.25 15.60
CA LYS A 220 -25.35 12.59 15.60
C LYS A 220 -25.64 13.38 16.87
N PRO A 221 -26.88 13.49 17.41
CA PRO A 221 -27.13 14.23 18.66
C PRO A 221 -26.33 13.68 19.85
N LEU A 222 -26.24 12.36 19.97
CA LEU A 222 -25.49 11.69 21.05
C LEU A 222 -24.00 11.99 20.94
N MET A 223 -23.45 11.96 19.71
CA MET A 223 -22.04 12.23 19.48
C MET A 223 -21.72 13.74 19.64
N ASP A 224 -22.63 14.62 19.25
CA ASP A 224 -22.48 16.07 19.50
C ASP A 224 -22.37 16.38 20.99
N GLU A 225 -23.15 15.71 21.85
CA GLU A 225 -23.04 15.82 23.32
C GLU A 225 -21.68 15.33 23.85
N LYS A 226 -21.08 14.32 23.20
CA LYS A 226 -19.76 13.79 23.51
C LYS A 226 -18.61 14.61 22.88
N ASN A 227 -18.88 15.69 22.17
CA ASN A 227 -17.94 16.47 21.34
C ASN A 227 -17.20 15.57 20.33
N GLY A 228 -17.95 14.72 19.66
CA GLY A 228 -17.46 13.72 18.71
C GLY A 228 -18.23 13.73 17.39
N TYR A 229 -18.13 12.64 16.67
CA TYR A 229 -18.77 12.41 15.39
C TYR A 229 -19.35 11.00 15.33
N PRO A 230 -20.43 10.74 14.57
CA PRO A 230 -20.96 9.38 14.38
C PRO A 230 -19.91 8.36 13.92
N ILE A 231 -19.01 8.77 13.03
CA ILE A 231 -17.97 7.92 12.51
C ILE A 231 -16.58 8.59 12.56
N ASP A 232 -15.59 7.84 13.00
CA ASP A 232 -14.17 8.17 12.86
C ASP A 232 -13.71 7.72 11.48
N MET A 233 -13.82 8.63 10.54
CA MET A 233 -13.48 8.44 9.15
C MET A 233 -12.69 9.65 8.67
N THR A 234 -11.67 9.43 7.86
CA THR A 234 -10.90 10.48 7.21
C THR A 234 -10.57 10.05 5.79
N PHE A 235 -10.26 10.98 4.91
CA PHE A 235 -9.75 10.66 3.59
C PHE A 235 -8.23 10.76 3.60
N PRO A 236 -7.52 9.66 3.89
CA PRO A 236 -6.09 9.66 4.06
C PRO A 236 -5.37 9.91 2.73
N VAL A 237 -4.16 10.45 2.81
CA VAL A 237 -3.29 10.63 1.65
C VAL A 237 -2.65 9.30 1.25
N GLY A 238 -2.48 9.07 -0.04
CA GLY A 238 -1.77 7.92 -0.58
C GLY A 238 -2.62 6.67 -0.71
N GLU A 239 -1.97 5.52 -0.60
CA GLU A 239 -2.56 4.20 -0.85
C GLU A 239 -3.73 3.85 0.08
N SER A 240 -3.73 4.37 1.30
CA SER A 240 -4.80 4.14 2.27
C SER A 240 -6.18 4.57 1.77
N SER A 241 -6.28 5.58 0.89
CA SER A 241 -7.57 6.01 0.31
C SER A 241 -8.26 4.90 -0.47
N ILE A 242 -7.56 4.30 -1.43
CA ILE A 242 -8.15 3.22 -2.23
C ILE A 242 -8.33 1.95 -1.41
N TYR A 243 -7.41 1.69 -0.47
CA TYR A 243 -7.46 0.52 0.41
C TYR A 243 -8.74 0.50 1.26
N TYR A 244 -9.05 1.59 1.97
CA TYR A 244 -10.22 1.64 2.86
C TYR A 244 -11.55 1.87 2.13
N TYR A 245 -11.55 2.53 0.97
CA TYR A 245 -12.80 3.04 0.38
C TYR A 245 -13.18 2.40 -0.96
N ALA A 246 -12.30 1.67 -1.63
CA ALA A 246 -12.70 0.87 -2.80
C ALA A 246 -13.74 -0.22 -2.48
N PRO A 247 -13.80 -0.84 -1.28
CA PRO A 247 -14.88 -1.76 -0.94
C PRO A 247 -16.29 -1.19 -1.11
N PHE A 248 -16.50 0.10 -0.88
CA PHE A 248 -17.78 0.75 -1.14
C PHE A 248 -18.14 0.78 -2.63
N ILE A 249 -17.12 0.97 -3.49
CA ILE A 249 -17.30 0.91 -4.95
C ILE A 249 -17.78 -0.48 -5.36
N TRP A 250 -17.06 -1.53 -4.93
CA TRP A 250 -17.37 -2.91 -5.29
C TRP A 250 -18.72 -3.34 -4.73
N ALA A 251 -19.00 -3.03 -3.46
CA ALA A 251 -20.26 -3.36 -2.80
C ALA A 251 -21.48 -2.61 -3.38
N ASN A 252 -21.27 -1.51 -4.12
CA ASN A 252 -22.31 -0.82 -4.89
C ASN A 252 -22.42 -1.33 -6.35
N GLY A 253 -21.68 -2.40 -6.70
CA GLY A 253 -21.67 -2.98 -8.05
C GLY A 253 -20.79 -2.21 -9.05
N GLY A 254 -19.93 -1.29 -8.58
CA GLY A 254 -18.95 -0.57 -9.39
C GLY A 254 -17.61 -1.32 -9.48
N ASN A 255 -16.73 -0.83 -10.34
CA ASN A 255 -15.33 -1.25 -10.41
C ASN A 255 -14.46 -0.05 -10.80
N LEU A 256 -13.13 -0.17 -10.64
CA LEU A 256 -12.18 0.90 -10.96
C LEU A 256 -11.49 0.67 -12.32
N VAL A 257 -11.32 -0.60 -12.70
CA VAL A 257 -10.72 -1.02 -13.97
C VAL A 257 -11.46 -2.24 -14.51
N SER A 258 -11.30 -2.53 -15.81
CA SER A 258 -11.75 -3.78 -16.42
C SER A 258 -10.99 -5.00 -15.87
N ASP A 259 -11.52 -6.21 -16.07
CA ASP A 259 -10.90 -7.46 -15.58
C ASP A 259 -9.48 -7.69 -16.15
N ASP A 260 -9.21 -7.22 -17.36
CA ASP A 260 -7.88 -7.28 -17.96
C ASP A 260 -6.93 -6.16 -17.48
N GLY A 261 -7.42 -5.24 -16.63
CA GLY A 261 -6.64 -4.13 -16.09
C GLY A 261 -6.29 -3.01 -17.07
N MET A 262 -6.84 -3.03 -18.31
CA MET A 262 -6.41 -2.17 -19.42
C MET A 262 -7.43 -1.11 -19.81
N THR A 263 -8.60 -1.10 -19.20
CA THR A 263 -9.67 -0.12 -19.47
C THR A 263 -10.18 0.49 -18.18
N VAL A 264 -10.26 1.81 -18.15
CA VAL A 264 -10.80 2.56 -16.99
C VAL A 264 -12.04 3.38 -17.35
N ASP A 265 -12.22 3.73 -18.62
CA ASP A 265 -13.41 4.45 -19.08
C ASP A 265 -14.65 3.55 -19.02
N GLY A 266 -15.72 4.06 -18.41
CA GLY A 266 -16.93 3.28 -18.11
C GLY A 266 -16.84 2.40 -16.86
N TYR A 267 -15.64 2.22 -16.29
CA TYR A 267 -15.39 1.58 -15.01
C TYR A 267 -15.17 2.63 -13.91
N PHE A 268 -14.06 3.33 -13.96
CA PHE A 268 -13.68 4.32 -12.95
C PHE A 268 -14.70 5.47 -12.82
N ASN A 269 -15.29 5.89 -13.94
CA ASN A 269 -16.29 6.96 -14.03
C ASN A 269 -17.73 6.45 -14.23
N SER A 270 -18.01 5.20 -13.83
CA SER A 270 -19.35 4.63 -13.90
C SER A 270 -20.36 5.37 -13.01
N GLU A 271 -21.65 5.25 -13.33
CA GLU A 271 -22.73 5.81 -12.52
C GLU A 271 -22.68 5.31 -11.07
N LYS A 272 -22.35 4.02 -10.87
CA LYS A 272 -22.19 3.42 -9.53
C LYS A 272 -21.06 4.06 -8.71
N ASN A 273 -19.96 4.42 -9.35
CA ASN A 273 -18.87 5.10 -8.68
C ASN A 273 -19.21 6.57 -8.35
N VAL A 274 -19.97 7.23 -9.22
CA VAL A 274 -20.52 8.58 -8.97
C VAL A 274 -21.44 8.57 -7.74
N GLU A 275 -22.32 7.55 -7.60
CA GLU A 275 -23.17 7.36 -6.42
C GLU A 275 -22.33 7.29 -5.15
N VAL A 276 -21.27 6.45 -5.12
CA VAL A 276 -20.40 6.28 -3.96
C VAL A 276 -19.62 7.56 -3.62
N MET A 277 -19.11 8.28 -4.61
CA MET A 277 -18.43 9.56 -4.36
C MET A 277 -19.37 10.60 -3.75
N ASN A 278 -20.62 10.66 -4.23
CA ASN A 278 -21.66 11.53 -3.66
C ASN A 278 -22.05 11.08 -2.24
N TYR A 279 -22.10 9.78 -1.96
CA TYR A 279 -22.33 9.25 -0.62
C TYR A 279 -21.26 9.73 0.36
N PHE A 280 -19.97 9.68 0.00
CA PHE A 280 -18.91 10.22 0.85
C PHE A 280 -19.05 11.72 1.06
N HIS A 281 -19.45 12.48 0.04
CA HIS A 281 -19.72 13.90 0.20
C HIS A 281 -20.85 14.18 1.19
N GLN A 282 -21.94 13.42 1.15
CA GLN A 282 -23.06 13.55 2.09
C GLN A 282 -22.62 13.29 3.54
N ILE A 283 -21.73 12.31 3.79
CA ILE A 283 -21.17 12.06 5.13
C ILE A 283 -20.45 13.31 5.65
N VAL A 284 -19.68 13.99 4.81
CA VAL A 284 -18.97 15.23 5.15
C VAL A 284 -19.94 16.41 5.34
N GLU A 285 -20.85 16.63 4.38
CA GLU A 285 -21.80 17.73 4.37
C GLU A 285 -22.72 17.71 5.60
N ASN A 286 -23.18 16.50 6.00
CA ASN A 286 -24.02 16.29 7.17
C ASN A 286 -23.22 16.32 8.50
N LYS A 287 -21.89 16.45 8.43
CA LYS A 287 -20.99 16.45 9.59
C LYS A 287 -21.06 15.17 10.41
N TYR A 288 -21.16 14.03 9.73
CA TYR A 288 -21.08 12.73 10.38
C TYR A 288 -19.64 12.30 10.66
N MET A 289 -18.67 12.90 9.96
CA MET A 289 -17.23 12.74 10.17
C MET A 289 -16.55 14.09 10.35
N SER A 290 -15.34 14.09 10.88
CA SER A 290 -14.47 15.27 10.93
C SER A 290 -13.78 15.50 9.57
N GLU A 291 -13.67 16.76 9.14
CA GLU A 291 -12.91 17.12 7.94
C GLU A 291 -11.38 16.97 8.12
N ALA A 292 -10.91 16.88 9.36
CA ALA A 292 -9.51 16.68 9.70
C ALA A 292 -9.37 15.54 10.72
N PRO A 293 -8.26 14.78 10.68
CA PRO A 293 -8.02 13.71 11.63
C PRO A 293 -8.08 14.20 13.09
N ILE A 294 -8.77 13.45 13.93
CA ILE A 294 -8.82 13.67 15.38
C ILE A 294 -8.21 12.45 16.06
N GLU A 295 -7.15 12.65 16.80
CA GLU A 295 -6.46 11.57 17.49
C GLU A 295 -7.38 10.83 18.48
N ASN A 296 -7.38 9.50 18.39
CA ASN A 296 -8.14 8.59 19.24
C ASN A 296 -9.64 8.94 19.35
N LEU A 297 -10.27 9.32 18.23
CA LEU A 297 -11.67 9.74 18.25
C LEU A 297 -12.59 8.56 18.62
N PHE A 298 -12.40 7.40 17.99
CA PHE A 298 -13.14 6.17 18.28
C PHE A 298 -12.73 5.59 19.64
N GLU A 299 -11.45 5.50 19.93
CA GLU A 299 -10.89 4.88 21.13
C GLU A 299 -11.26 5.65 22.41
N SER A 300 -11.52 6.94 22.30
CA SER A 300 -12.02 7.77 23.42
C SER A 300 -13.54 7.76 23.61
N GLY A 301 -14.28 6.94 22.84
CA GLY A 301 -15.74 6.85 22.89
C GLY A 301 -16.46 8.10 22.33
N ARG A 302 -15.77 8.88 21.48
CA ARG A 302 -16.32 10.05 20.78
C ARG A 302 -16.71 9.78 19.33
N ALA A 303 -16.55 8.55 18.87
CA ALA A 303 -17.17 8.04 17.65
C ALA A 303 -17.79 6.67 17.92
N ALA A 304 -18.89 6.38 17.23
CA ALA A 304 -19.56 5.09 17.31
C ALA A 304 -18.94 4.07 16.38
N PHE A 305 -18.40 4.54 15.25
CA PHE A 305 -17.87 3.71 14.18
C PHE A 305 -16.47 4.13 13.74
N LYS A 306 -15.71 3.14 13.20
CA LYS A 306 -14.41 3.32 12.53
C LYS A 306 -14.22 2.21 11.50
N PHE A 307 -13.65 2.51 10.33
CA PHE A 307 -13.15 1.47 9.43
C PHE A 307 -11.69 1.20 9.74
N ASP A 308 -11.37 -0.04 10.15
CA ASP A 308 -9.98 -0.40 10.43
C ASP A 308 -9.71 -1.89 10.19
N GLY A 309 -8.43 -2.26 10.18
CA GLY A 309 -7.95 -3.60 9.90
C GLY A 309 -7.66 -4.44 11.12
N ALA A 310 -7.40 -5.73 10.90
CA ALA A 310 -7.16 -6.72 11.96
C ALA A 310 -6.04 -6.35 12.94
N TRP A 311 -5.06 -5.55 12.51
CA TRP A 311 -3.96 -5.05 13.35
C TRP A 311 -4.43 -4.14 14.49
N GLU A 312 -5.57 -3.43 14.31
CA GLU A 312 -6.06 -2.47 15.28
C GLU A 312 -6.83 -3.14 16.44
N VAL A 313 -7.37 -4.34 16.24
CA VAL A 313 -8.08 -5.07 17.31
C VAL A 313 -7.20 -5.20 18.56
N ASN A 314 -5.94 -5.64 18.37
CA ASN A 314 -5.02 -5.79 19.49
C ASN A 314 -4.63 -4.46 20.12
N THR A 315 -4.42 -3.42 19.31
CA THR A 315 -4.14 -2.06 19.80
C THR A 315 -5.26 -1.56 20.71
N ILE A 316 -6.53 -1.77 20.31
CA ILE A 316 -7.68 -1.40 21.13
C ILE A 316 -7.73 -2.22 22.42
N TYR A 317 -7.55 -3.55 22.34
CA TYR A 317 -7.60 -4.41 23.51
C TYR A 317 -6.53 -4.09 24.57
N GLU A 318 -5.31 -3.76 24.12
CA GLU A 318 -4.19 -3.47 25.01
C GLU A 318 -4.21 -2.06 25.57
N ASN A 319 -4.53 -1.07 24.75
CA ASN A 319 -4.37 0.35 25.10
C ASN A 319 -5.69 1.03 25.48
N TYR A 320 -6.83 0.48 25.05
CA TYR A 320 -8.16 1.06 25.29
C TYR A 320 -9.16 0.00 25.79
N PRO A 321 -8.87 -0.68 26.91
CA PRO A 321 -9.67 -1.81 27.41
C PRO A 321 -11.11 -1.42 27.82
N ASP A 322 -11.41 -0.15 27.94
CA ASP A 322 -12.76 0.36 28.21
C ASP A 322 -13.63 0.45 26.95
N VAL A 323 -13.06 0.24 25.75
CA VAL A 323 -13.82 0.18 24.49
C VAL A 323 -14.41 -1.20 24.32
N ASN A 324 -15.72 -1.30 24.37
CA ASN A 324 -16.46 -2.53 24.08
C ASN A 324 -16.57 -2.70 22.56
N LEU A 325 -15.48 -3.24 21.96
CA LEU A 325 -15.30 -3.36 20.51
C LEU A 325 -16.19 -4.46 19.90
N GLY A 326 -16.82 -4.14 18.77
CA GLY A 326 -17.39 -5.11 17.85
C GLY A 326 -16.92 -4.84 16.42
N VAL A 327 -16.92 -5.87 15.59
CA VAL A 327 -16.59 -5.79 14.15
C VAL A 327 -17.78 -6.27 13.33
N ALA A 328 -18.22 -5.45 12.39
CA ALA A 328 -19.31 -5.70 11.47
C ALA A 328 -18.79 -5.71 10.01
N PRO A 329 -19.56 -6.27 9.06
CA PRO A 329 -19.28 -6.17 7.64
C PRO A 329 -19.23 -4.71 7.16
N TYR A 330 -18.57 -4.48 6.03
CA TYR A 330 -18.69 -3.22 5.30
C TYR A 330 -20.15 -2.94 4.94
N VAL A 331 -20.47 -1.66 4.86
CA VAL A 331 -21.74 -1.15 4.31
C VAL A 331 -21.81 -1.50 2.82
N VAL A 332 -22.99 -1.92 2.37
CA VAL A 332 -23.24 -2.34 0.99
C VAL A 332 -24.17 -1.35 0.26
N GLY A 333 -24.22 -1.43 -1.07
CA GLY A 333 -25.16 -0.62 -1.86
C GLY A 333 -26.62 -0.96 -1.56
N ASP A 334 -27.54 -0.03 -1.82
CA ASP A 334 -28.99 -0.24 -1.58
C ASP A 334 -29.58 -1.35 -2.48
N ASP A 335 -28.98 -1.59 -3.65
CA ASP A 335 -29.34 -2.68 -4.57
C ASP A 335 -28.54 -3.97 -4.31
N TRP A 336 -28.08 -4.19 -3.07
CA TRP A 336 -27.24 -5.31 -2.70
C TRP A 336 -27.82 -6.66 -3.13
N ASP A 337 -26.99 -7.48 -3.78
CA ASP A 337 -27.33 -8.77 -4.37
C ASP A 337 -26.77 -9.99 -3.62
N GLY A 338 -26.12 -9.76 -2.47
CA GLY A 338 -25.49 -10.79 -1.65
C GLY A 338 -23.95 -10.75 -1.65
N GLU A 339 -23.34 -10.01 -2.58
CA GLU A 339 -21.89 -9.86 -2.63
C GLU A 339 -21.39 -8.78 -1.65
N ARG A 340 -20.33 -9.09 -0.95
CA ARG A 340 -19.66 -8.20 0.00
C ARG A 340 -18.16 -8.19 -0.27
N TYR A 341 -17.47 -7.18 0.25
CA TYR A 341 -16.07 -7.06 -0.02
C TYR A 341 -15.31 -6.54 1.19
N THR A 342 -14.14 -7.13 1.45
CA THR A 342 -13.09 -6.53 2.28
C THR A 342 -11.84 -6.41 1.42
N PRO A 343 -11.06 -5.33 1.55
CA PRO A 343 -9.87 -5.19 0.75
C PRO A 343 -8.85 -6.22 1.21
N THR A 344 -8.26 -6.93 0.25
CA THR A 344 -7.12 -7.79 0.47
C THR A 344 -5.86 -7.16 -0.05
N GLY A 345 -4.77 -7.79 0.29
CA GLY A 345 -3.48 -7.38 -0.18
C GLY A 345 -2.71 -6.59 0.85
N SER A 346 -1.50 -7.01 0.96
CA SER A 346 -0.54 -6.47 1.88
C SER A 346 0.85 -6.59 1.27
N TRP A 347 1.86 -6.53 2.09
CA TRP A 347 3.23 -6.64 1.64
C TRP A 347 3.57 -8.06 1.20
N ALA A 348 4.26 -8.16 0.07
CA ALA A 348 4.70 -9.41 -0.54
C ALA A 348 6.20 -9.38 -0.80
N PHE A 349 6.81 -10.55 -0.89
CA PHE A 349 8.17 -10.75 -1.38
C PHE A 349 8.17 -11.17 -2.83
N ALA A 350 9.07 -10.61 -3.63
CA ALA A 350 9.25 -10.94 -5.05
C ALA A 350 10.73 -11.08 -5.41
N ALA A 351 11.01 -11.87 -6.42
CA ALA A 351 12.33 -11.94 -7.03
C ALA A 351 12.53 -10.74 -7.98
N SER A 352 13.60 -9.98 -7.82
CA SER A 352 13.89 -8.88 -8.73
C SER A 352 14.36 -9.39 -10.09
N SER A 353 14.19 -8.56 -11.13
CA SER A 353 14.68 -8.87 -12.47
C SER A 353 16.22 -8.92 -12.58
N GLU A 354 16.93 -8.41 -11.57
CA GLU A 354 18.40 -8.41 -11.53
C GLU A 354 19.01 -9.63 -10.83
N THR A 355 18.18 -10.55 -10.26
CA THR A 355 18.73 -11.78 -9.70
C THR A 355 19.08 -12.77 -10.80
N ASP A 356 20.30 -13.31 -10.74
CA ASP A 356 20.74 -14.42 -11.58
C ASP A 356 20.43 -15.79 -10.94
N ASN A 357 19.91 -15.81 -9.70
CA ASN A 357 19.62 -17.00 -8.91
C ASN A 357 18.13 -17.09 -8.57
N ILE A 358 17.29 -17.28 -9.59
CA ILE A 358 15.84 -17.34 -9.41
C ILE A 358 15.37 -18.47 -8.48
N GLU A 359 16.09 -19.62 -8.49
CA GLU A 359 15.77 -20.75 -7.61
C GLU A 359 16.01 -20.38 -6.14
N GLY A 360 17.19 -19.80 -5.83
CA GLY A 360 17.51 -19.35 -4.48
C GLY A 360 16.59 -18.22 -4.01
N ALA A 361 16.31 -17.24 -4.89
CA ALA A 361 15.37 -16.16 -4.60
C ALA A 361 13.96 -16.69 -4.32
N THR A 362 13.49 -17.67 -5.10
CA THR A 362 12.16 -18.29 -4.87
C THR A 362 12.11 -19.05 -3.55
N GLU A 363 13.17 -19.81 -3.19
CA GLU A 363 13.24 -20.47 -1.88
C GLU A 363 13.19 -19.46 -0.73
N LEU A 364 13.91 -18.34 -0.86
CA LEU A 364 13.85 -17.24 0.13
C LEU A 364 12.46 -16.61 0.21
N VAL A 365 11.82 -16.32 -0.92
CA VAL A 365 10.44 -15.79 -0.96
C VAL A 365 9.48 -16.75 -0.27
N LYS A 366 9.51 -18.05 -0.58
CA LYS A 366 8.67 -19.07 0.07
C LYS A 366 8.92 -19.15 1.59
N TRP A 367 10.17 -19.04 2.00
CA TRP A 367 10.52 -19.07 3.43
C TRP A 367 9.97 -17.85 4.18
N MET A 368 10.18 -16.65 3.59
CA MET A 368 9.73 -15.39 4.18
C MET A 368 8.20 -15.26 4.24
N SER A 369 7.47 -15.94 3.37
CA SER A 369 6.00 -15.92 3.27
C SER A 369 5.33 -17.20 3.77
N GLY A 370 6.09 -18.17 4.24
CA GLY A 370 5.58 -19.49 4.65
C GLY A 370 4.96 -19.53 6.06
N VAL A 371 4.60 -20.74 6.48
CA VAL A 371 3.85 -20.98 7.73
C VAL A 371 4.56 -20.42 8.96
N GLU A 372 5.88 -20.66 9.10
CA GLU A 372 6.64 -20.18 10.27
C GLU A 372 6.67 -18.64 10.34
N SER A 373 6.93 -17.99 9.21
CA SER A 373 6.91 -16.52 9.13
C SER A 373 5.51 -15.98 9.38
N GLY A 374 4.46 -16.65 8.89
CA GLY A 374 3.07 -16.30 9.15
C GLY A 374 2.68 -16.39 10.63
N VAL A 375 3.14 -17.42 11.34
CA VAL A 375 2.91 -17.52 12.79
C VAL A 375 3.69 -16.44 13.55
N ARG A 376 4.92 -16.14 13.14
CA ARG A 376 5.72 -15.06 13.75
C ARG A 376 5.09 -13.69 13.52
N ILE A 377 4.64 -13.40 12.30
CA ILE A 377 4.02 -12.09 12.00
C ILE A 377 2.76 -11.86 12.83
N TRP A 378 1.99 -12.91 13.08
CA TRP A 378 0.87 -12.84 14.00
C TRP A 378 1.33 -12.60 15.44
N ASN A 379 2.28 -13.37 15.94
CA ASN A 379 2.70 -13.30 17.34
C ASN A 379 3.31 -11.95 17.71
N GLU A 380 4.12 -11.38 16.82
CA GLU A 380 4.87 -10.15 17.07
C GLU A 380 4.12 -8.88 16.58
N ALA A 381 3.57 -8.92 15.38
CA ALA A 381 2.98 -7.74 14.74
C ALA A 381 1.44 -7.77 14.63
N LYS A 382 0.80 -8.87 15.06
CA LYS A 382 -0.67 -9.07 14.99
C LYS A 382 -1.26 -8.89 13.58
N SER A 383 -0.44 -9.08 12.54
CA SER A 383 -0.90 -9.10 11.16
C SER A 383 -1.40 -10.50 10.79
N LEU A 384 -2.44 -10.55 9.94
CA LEU A 384 -3.02 -11.83 9.52
C LEU A 384 -2.01 -12.64 8.70
N PRO A 385 -1.86 -13.95 8.95
CA PRO A 385 -0.98 -14.79 8.15
C PRO A 385 -1.40 -14.91 6.68
N SER A 386 -0.46 -15.31 5.83
CA SER A 386 -0.68 -15.56 4.40
C SER A 386 -1.05 -17.01 4.06
N THR A 387 -0.98 -17.92 5.04
CA THR A 387 -1.16 -19.37 4.82
C THR A 387 -2.24 -19.95 5.72
N TYR A 388 -3.03 -20.90 5.18
CA TYR A 388 -4.06 -21.61 5.95
C TYR A 388 -3.50 -22.31 7.18
N LYS A 389 -2.35 -22.98 7.03
CA LYS A 389 -1.71 -23.71 8.14
C LYS A 389 -1.23 -22.82 9.29
N ALA A 390 -0.90 -21.54 9.01
CA ALA A 390 -0.57 -20.59 10.06
C ALA A 390 -1.83 -20.16 10.81
N PHE A 391 -2.94 -19.91 10.12
CA PHE A 391 -4.24 -19.64 10.77
C PHE A 391 -4.68 -20.80 11.68
N ASP A 392 -4.51 -22.05 11.22
CA ASP A 392 -4.85 -23.24 12.01
C ASP A 392 -4.05 -23.37 13.32
N GLN A 393 -2.88 -22.74 13.42
CA GLN A 393 -2.03 -22.75 14.63
C GLN A 393 -2.36 -21.60 15.60
N ILE A 394 -3.30 -20.72 15.27
CA ILE A 394 -3.59 -19.51 16.04
C ILE A 394 -5.03 -19.56 16.56
N ASP A 395 -5.21 -20.00 17.80
CA ASP A 395 -6.52 -20.26 18.40
C ASP A 395 -7.46 -19.05 18.44
N ILE A 396 -6.93 -17.83 18.46
CA ILE A 396 -7.75 -16.62 18.64
C ILE A 396 -8.76 -16.41 17.51
N PHE A 397 -8.45 -16.84 16.30
CA PHE A 397 -9.38 -16.79 15.16
C PHE A 397 -10.60 -17.71 15.32
N GLN A 398 -10.58 -18.60 16.31
CA GLN A 398 -11.69 -19.47 16.66
C GLN A 398 -12.40 -19.03 17.94
N THR A 399 -11.73 -18.28 18.81
CA THR A 399 -12.18 -18.00 20.18
C THR A 399 -12.60 -16.56 20.42
N ASP A 400 -12.05 -15.59 19.68
CA ASP A 400 -12.41 -14.18 19.76
C ASP A 400 -13.36 -13.80 18.64
N GLU A 401 -14.48 -13.17 18.97
CA GLU A 401 -15.55 -12.85 17.99
C GLU A 401 -15.12 -11.84 16.92
N ASN A 402 -14.27 -10.85 17.27
CA ASN A 402 -13.83 -9.82 16.34
C ASN A 402 -12.81 -10.38 15.34
N TYR A 403 -11.82 -11.12 15.82
CA TYR A 403 -10.85 -11.80 14.93
C TYR A 403 -11.51 -12.87 14.07
N LYS A 404 -12.49 -13.60 14.61
CA LYS A 404 -13.28 -14.55 13.84
C LYS A 404 -14.06 -13.86 12.71
N ALA A 405 -14.72 -12.74 13.01
CA ALA A 405 -15.46 -11.97 12.00
C ALA A 405 -14.52 -11.49 10.87
N LEU A 406 -13.33 -10.96 11.21
CA LEU A 406 -12.35 -10.51 10.23
C LEU A 406 -11.79 -11.67 9.39
N TYR A 407 -11.52 -12.83 9.99
CA TYR A 407 -11.05 -14.01 9.27
C TYR A 407 -12.12 -14.58 8.33
N GLU A 408 -13.37 -14.70 8.80
CA GLU A 408 -14.48 -15.16 7.97
C GLU A 408 -14.74 -14.20 6.79
N GLN A 409 -14.64 -12.89 7.04
CA GLN A 409 -14.79 -11.88 6.02
C GLN A 409 -13.67 -11.97 4.98
N LEU A 410 -12.41 -12.11 5.40
CA LEU A 410 -11.29 -12.33 4.51
C LEU A 410 -11.49 -13.60 3.66
N SER A 411 -11.84 -14.70 4.28
CA SER A 411 -11.94 -16.00 3.62
C SER A 411 -13.07 -16.10 2.59
N LYS A 412 -14.15 -15.31 2.78
CA LYS A 412 -15.35 -15.37 1.94
C LYS A 412 -15.47 -14.20 0.96
N TYR A 413 -14.96 -13.03 1.33
CA TYR A 413 -15.22 -11.75 0.66
C TYR A 413 -13.97 -10.92 0.41
N GLY A 414 -12.80 -11.54 0.54
CA GLY A 414 -11.54 -10.90 0.22
C GLY A 414 -11.47 -10.49 -1.25
N HIS A 415 -11.23 -9.21 -1.52
CA HIS A 415 -11.17 -8.66 -2.88
C HIS A 415 -9.87 -7.87 -3.08
N PRO A 416 -9.05 -8.25 -4.06
CA PRO A 416 -7.79 -7.56 -4.30
C PRO A 416 -8.05 -6.18 -4.91
N ARG A 417 -7.16 -5.25 -4.60
CA ARG A 417 -7.10 -3.97 -5.31
C ARG A 417 -6.80 -4.19 -6.80
N PRO A 418 -7.14 -3.23 -7.70
CA PRO A 418 -7.05 -3.41 -9.15
C PRO A 418 -5.69 -3.90 -9.64
N LYS A 419 -5.69 -4.93 -10.49
CA LYS A 419 -4.49 -5.45 -11.16
C LYS A 419 -4.30 -4.74 -12.50
N THR A 420 -3.45 -3.74 -12.55
CA THR A 420 -3.17 -2.96 -13.75
C THR A 420 -1.71 -2.50 -13.76
N PRO A 421 -1.07 -2.42 -14.94
CA PRO A 421 0.30 -1.91 -15.04
C PRO A 421 0.43 -0.43 -14.63
N VAL A 422 -0.68 0.27 -14.48
CA VAL A 422 -0.73 1.67 -14.06
C VAL A 422 -1.35 1.87 -12.66
N TYR A 423 -1.33 0.85 -11.83
CA TYR A 423 -1.94 0.87 -10.49
C TYR A 423 -1.58 2.12 -9.67
N PRO A 424 -0.31 2.59 -9.59
CA PRO A 424 0.01 3.82 -8.85
C PRO A 424 -0.76 5.06 -9.33
N GLN A 425 -1.10 5.12 -10.64
CA GLN A 425 -1.91 6.21 -11.17
C GLN A 425 -3.39 6.03 -10.81
N VAL A 426 -3.90 4.79 -10.78
CA VAL A 426 -5.27 4.49 -10.35
C VAL A 426 -5.44 4.91 -8.89
N SER A 427 -4.55 4.47 -7.99
CA SER A 427 -4.56 4.82 -6.57
C SER A 427 -4.52 6.35 -6.34
N THR A 428 -3.57 7.04 -6.98
CA THR A 428 -3.47 8.51 -6.89
C THR A 428 -4.71 9.22 -7.42
N SER A 429 -5.30 8.73 -8.52
CA SER A 429 -6.50 9.32 -9.11
C SER A 429 -7.73 9.11 -8.24
N PHE A 430 -7.83 7.95 -7.58
CA PHE A 430 -8.90 7.66 -6.62
C PHE A 430 -8.83 8.61 -5.42
N GLN A 431 -7.65 8.76 -4.80
CA GLN A 431 -7.43 9.73 -3.72
C GLN A 431 -7.85 11.14 -4.12
N GLN A 432 -7.39 11.62 -5.28
CA GLN A 432 -7.71 12.96 -5.77
C GLN A 432 -9.21 13.17 -6.03
N ALA A 433 -9.89 12.15 -6.54
CA ALA A 433 -11.35 12.19 -6.73
C ALA A 433 -12.07 12.23 -5.38
N LEU A 434 -11.67 11.38 -4.44
CA LEU A 434 -12.24 11.33 -3.10
C LEU A 434 -12.09 12.66 -2.35
N GLU A 435 -10.90 13.29 -2.40
CA GLU A 435 -10.68 14.62 -1.81
C GLU A 435 -11.50 15.71 -2.51
N SER A 436 -11.51 15.71 -3.86
CA SER A 436 -12.18 16.74 -4.64
C SER A 436 -13.70 16.71 -4.51
N VAL A 437 -14.27 15.52 -4.46
CA VAL A 437 -15.72 15.30 -4.31
C VAL A 437 -16.09 15.24 -2.84
N GLY A 438 -15.51 14.34 -2.08
CA GLY A 438 -15.84 14.09 -0.67
C GLY A 438 -15.68 15.35 0.18
N LEU A 439 -14.48 15.91 0.25
CA LEU A 439 -14.22 17.14 1.03
C LEU A 439 -14.59 18.41 0.25
N GLY A 440 -14.28 18.46 -1.04
CA GLY A 440 -14.40 19.67 -1.84
C GLY A 440 -15.78 19.93 -2.45
N GLY A 441 -16.72 19.00 -2.41
CA GLY A 441 -18.08 19.11 -2.94
C GLY A 441 -18.15 19.36 -4.44
N LYS A 442 -17.10 18.96 -5.19
CA LYS A 442 -17.11 19.10 -6.65
C LYS A 442 -18.00 18.04 -7.29
N ASP A 443 -18.42 18.32 -8.53
CA ASP A 443 -19.21 17.39 -9.32
C ASP A 443 -18.48 16.06 -9.53
N ALA A 444 -19.07 14.97 -9.05
CA ALA A 444 -18.45 13.65 -9.01
C ALA A 444 -18.13 13.12 -10.42
N GLN A 445 -19.06 13.22 -11.36
CA GLN A 445 -18.83 12.77 -12.73
C GLN A 445 -17.65 13.50 -13.36
N THR A 446 -17.60 14.81 -13.22
CA THR A 446 -16.50 15.64 -13.76
C THR A 446 -15.14 15.26 -13.19
N GLU A 447 -15.02 14.97 -11.88
CA GLU A 447 -13.75 14.63 -11.26
C GLU A 447 -13.32 13.18 -11.58
N LEU A 448 -14.28 12.26 -11.74
CA LEU A 448 -14.00 10.90 -12.19
C LEU A 448 -13.59 10.87 -13.67
N ASP A 449 -14.22 11.65 -14.54
CA ASP A 449 -13.82 11.79 -15.95
C ASP A 449 -12.39 12.32 -16.10
N LYS A 450 -12.01 13.32 -15.31
CA LYS A 450 -10.61 13.80 -15.25
C LYS A 450 -9.64 12.73 -14.76
N SER A 451 -10.09 11.85 -13.86
CA SER A 451 -9.29 10.72 -13.40
C SER A 451 -9.07 9.70 -14.51
N VAL A 452 -10.11 9.38 -15.27
CA VAL A 452 -10.03 8.53 -16.47
C VAL A 452 -9.03 9.10 -17.49
N GLU A 453 -9.07 10.39 -17.77
CA GLU A 453 -8.12 11.05 -18.68
C GLU A 453 -6.66 10.87 -18.21
N ARG A 454 -6.39 11.06 -16.89
CA ARG A 454 -5.05 10.92 -16.31
C ARG A 454 -4.55 9.47 -16.36
N ILE A 455 -5.42 8.50 -16.08
CA ILE A 455 -5.07 7.09 -16.09
C ILE A 455 -4.82 6.62 -17.53
N ASN A 456 -5.71 6.95 -18.46
CA ASN A 456 -5.58 6.61 -19.88
C ASN A 456 -4.28 7.14 -20.48
N ALA A 457 -3.85 8.36 -20.14
CA ALA A 457 -2.58 8.92 -20.58
C ALA A 457 -1.36 8.06 -20.15
N LYS A 458 -1.49 7.24 -19.10
CA LYS A 458 -0.46 6.26 -18.69
C LYS A 458 -0.66 4.92 -19.39
N LEU A 459 -1.89 4.43 -19.52
CA LEU A 459 -2.21 3.18 -20.20
C LEU A 459 -1.81 3.18 -21.68
N GLU A 460 -1.85 4.33 -22.38
CA GLU A 460 -1.39 4.45 -23.76
C GLU A 460 0.03 3.90 -24.02
N ARG A 461 0.88 3.81 -23.01
CA ARG A 461 2.23 3.26 -23.15
C ARG A 461 2.23 1.75 -23.37
N TYR A 462 1.22 1.06 -22.85
CA TYR A 462 1.07 -0.40 -22.87
C TYR A 462 0.17 -0.90 -24.00
N THR A 463 -0.55 0.01 -24.68
CA THR A 463 -1.47 -0.33 -25.79
C THR A 463 -0.89 -0.06 -27.17
N ARG A 464 0.35 0.42 -27.29
CA ARG A 464 1.01 0.81 -28.54
C ARG A 464 1.88 -0.30 -29.17
N GLU A 465 1.76 -1.55 -28.73
CA GLU A 465 2.43 -2.69 -29.37
C GLU A 465 1.58 -3.41 -30.41
#